data_4fa793d940f6f1829eed69879cc80949
#
_entry.id   4fa793d940f6f1829eed69879cc80949
#
_cell.length_a   1.000
_cell.length_b   1.000
_cell.length_c   1.000
_cell.angle_alpha   90.00
_cell.angle_beta   90.00
_cell.angle_gamma   90.00
#
_symmetry.space_group_name_H-M   'P 1'
#
loop_
_entity.id
_entity.type
_entity.pdbx_description
1 polymer ?
#
loop_
_entity_poly.entity_id
_entity_poly.type
_entity_poly.pdbx_seq_one_letter_code
_entity_poly.pdbx_strand_id
1 'polypeptide(L)'
;LILWHISNELGGDCYCPRCQARFRDWLRDKYKTIDALNHAWWTGFWSHHYNDFDEIEPPFENGEQSLLGLKLDWRRFTTWNMTDYVHSETELLHKLTPNVPITTNLMEYFPGLDYHYLQKELDFVCWDSYPHWGRPDRSITTTFAMTAFDHALIRGCKRDVPFFTMESTPSLVNWHEYNKLKRPGVNRLQGLQTVACGGDGVQYFQWRKGRGGTEQWHGAVVDHDGRDDTRVFKDVTETNAALNALTPVIGSLPRAEAALIFDWDSRWALEDAWGMQIQQKNLRETVCALHEQLGRCGVDADVIGVEESLDRYKVVVLPMLYMVKPGFGEKIRQFVANGGTVIGTYLLGYVNDSTLAWLGGFPGDGLREVFGVTATELDTLYPGERNTAVFPDGSKAAIQDYCELLETADNTDVLATYGEDFYKGYAVATHHAFGKGHAYYVAARMDADGNAKVFRAAMAQAGCTMQTLPDGVEYHCREDERAVYHFYLNTTETDKTVAVPTGADLLTGKTVSREVTLGRYGACAVEVVK
;
A
#
# COMPACT_ATOMS: atom_id res chain seq x y z
N LEU A 1 -4.02 -25.98 20.28
CA LEU A 1 -4.48 -24.76 19.63
C LEU A 1 -3.27 -23.84 19.44
N ILE A 2 -3.03 -23.39 18.21
CA ILE A 2 -1.85 -22.56 17.86
C ILE A 2 -2.21 -21.08 17.71
N LEU A 3 -3.45 -20.77 17.34
CA LEU A 3 -3.99 -19.41 17.23
C LEU A 3 -5.52 -19.41 17.31
N TRP A 4 -6.10 -18.26 17.59
CA TRP A 4 -7.51 -17.95 17.38
C TRP A 4 -7.66 -17.11 16.12
N HIS A 5 -8.59 -17.48 15.25
CA HIS A 5 -9.05 -16.68 14.13
C HIS A 5 -10.45 -16.15 14.45
N ILE A 6 -10.56 -14.82 14.64
CA ILE A 6 -11.82 -14.17 15.03
C ILE A 6 -12.57 -13.77 13.78
N SER A 7 -13.80 -14.29 13.63
CA SER A 7 -14.66 -13.98 12.51
C SER A 7 -13.99 -14.27 11.15
N ASN A 8 -14.42 -13.63 10.08
CA ASN A 8 -13.84 -13.77 8.74
C ASN A 8 -14.09 -12.49 7.95
N GLU A 9 -13.05 -11.96 7.31
CA GLU A 9 -13.14 -10.82 6.38
C GLU A 9 -14.07 -9.71 6.87
N LEU A 10 -13.76 -9.16 8.04
CA LEU A 10 -14.58 -8.14 8.68
C LEU A 10 -14.75 -6.93 7.77
N GLY A 11 -15.98 -6.45 7.61
CA GLY A 11 -16.29 -5.32 6.75
C GLY A 11 -17.78 -5.10 6.57
N GLY A 12 -18.09 -4.14 5.70
CA GLY A 12 -19.46 -3.78 5.35
C GLY A 12 -20.09 -2.75 6.29
N ASP A 13 -20.98 -1.96 5.71
CA ASP A 13 -21.77 -0.95 6.42
C ASP A 13 -23.03 -1.56 7.02
N CYS A 14 -23.42 -1.08 8.20
CA CYS A 14 -24.65 -1.48 8.85
C CYS A 14 -25.51 -0.25 9.17
N TYR A 15 -26.56 -0.06 8.43
CA TYR A 15 -27.51 1.06 8.58
C TYR A 15 -28.72 0.75 9.48
N CYS A 16 -28.65 -0.28 10.32
CA CYS A 16 -29.75 -0.59 11.24
C CYS A 16 -29.91 0.51 12.31
N PRO A 17 -31.11 0.64 12.94
CA PRO A 17 -31.38 1.68 13.94
C PRO A 17 -30.39 1.71 15.11
N ARG A 18 -29.84 0.55 15.49
CA ARG A 18 -28.82 0.47 16.54
C ARG A 18 -27.50 1.10 16.13
N CYS A 19 -27.01 0.81 14.90
CA CYS A 19 -25.78 1.40 14.39
C CYS A 19 -25.94 2.91 14.17
N GLN A 20 -27.12 3.36 13.71
CA GLN A 20 -27.41 4.80 13.59
C GLN A 20 -27.39 5.52 14.94
N ALA A 21 -28.02 4.95 15.97
CA ALA A 21 -27.99 5.52 17.32
C ALA A 21 -26.56 5.58 17.85
N ARG A 22 -25.79 4.49 17.69
CA ARG A 22 -24.39 4.40 18.11
C ARG A 22 -23.48 5.38 17.37
N PHE A 23 -23.75 5.65 16.09
CA PHE A 23 -23.06 6.67 15.33
C PHE A 23 -23.28 8.07 15.90
N ARG A 24 -24.54 8.42 16.24
CA ARG A 24 -24.86 9.71 16.89
C ARG A 24 -24.15 9.86 18.23
N ASP A 25 -24.09 8.80 19.03
CA ASP A 25 -23.36 8.81 20.31
C ASP A 25 -21.86 9.00 20.09
N TRP A 26 -21.27 8.31 19.11
CA TRP A 26 -19.87 8.48 18.71
C TRP A 26 -19.59 9.94 18.25
N LEU A 27 -20.50 10.56 17.49
CA LEU A 27 -20.39 11.96 17.09
C LEU A 27 -20.48 12.91 18.29
N ARG A 28 -21.37 12.65 19.27
CA ARG A 28 -21.45 13.42 20.52
C ARG A 28 -20.14 13.34 21.29
N ASP A 29 -19.55 12.17 21.34
CA ASP A 29 -18.27 11.98 22.01
C ASP A 29 -17.10 12.66 21.28
N LYS A 30 -17.11 12.68 19.96
CA LYS A 30 -16.09 13.33 19.15
C LYS A 30 -16.18 14.85 19.21
N TYR A 31 -17.34 15.41 18.94
CA TYR A 31 -17.51 16.86 18.75
C TYR A 31 -17.98 17.62 19.98
N LYS A 32 -18.59 16.98 20.95
CA LYS A 32 -19.16 17.54 22.19
C LYS A 32 -20.34 18.48 21.99
N THR A 33 -20.32 19.32 20.96
CA THR A 33 -21.41 20.25 20.62
C THR A 33 -21.78 20.13 19.15
N ILE A 34 -23.05 20.40 18.85
CA ILE A 34 -23.53 20.38 17.46
C ILE A 34 -22.89 21.50 16.62
N ASP A 35 -22.58 22.64 17.24
CA ASP A 35 -21.90 23.75 16.57
C ASP A 35 -20.48 23.37 16.15
N ALA A 36 -19.74 22.61 16.97
CA ALA A 36 -18.41 22.10 16.62
C ALA A 36 -18.48 21.12 15.43
N LEU A 37 -19.49 20.25 15.40
CA LEU A 37 -19.74 19.36 14.27
C LEU A 37 -20.07 20.17 13.01
N ASN A 38 -21.02 21.10 13.10
CA ASN A 38 -21.41 21.95 11.97
C ASN A 38 -20.21 22.71 11.38
N HIS A 39 -19.32 23.21 12.24
CA HIS A 39 -18.09 23.88 11.80
C HIS A 39 -17.14 22.89 11.09
N ALA A 40 -16.90 21.72 11.67
CA ALA A 40 -16.00 20.72 11.11
C ALA A 40 -16.49 20.13 9.78
N TRP A 41 -17.78 19.91 9.64
CA TRP A 41 -18.39 19.38 8.41
C TRP A 41 -18.72 20.45 7.38
N TRP A 42 -18.53 21.73 7.72
CA TRP A 42 -18.86 22.87 6.85
C TRP A 42 -20.35 22.88 6.40
N THR A 43 -21.26 22.58 7.32
CA THR A 43 -22.68 22.36 7.04
C THR A 43 -23.42 23.61 6.55
N GLY A 44 -22.84 24.80 6.68
CA GLY A 44 -23.36 26.02 6.06
C GLY A 44 -23.45 25.94 4.53
N PHE A 45 -22.69 25.05 3.89
CA PHE A 45 -22.80 24.79 2.46
C PHE A 45 -24.14 24.15 2.12
N TRP A 46 -24.88 24.75 1.19
CA TRP A 46 -26.26 24.40 0.81
C TRP A 46 -27.26 24.29 1.99
N SER A 47 -26.99 24.98 3.09
CA SER A 47 -27.88 25.03 4.26
C SER A 47 -28.16 23.68 4.94
N HIS A 48 -27.16 22.82 5.02
CA HIS A 48 -27.22 21.51 5.70
C HIS A 48 -27.04 21.61 7.23
N HIS A 49 -27.33 22.76 7.83
CA HIS A 49 -27.10 22.98 9.25
C HIS A 49 -27.97 22.09 10.13
N TYR A 50 -27.32 21.35 11.06
CA TYR A 50 -28.00 20.54 12.08
C TYR A 50 -28.19 21.32 13.36
N ASN A 51 -29.36 21.15 14.01
CA ASN A 51 -29.65 21.74 15.31
C ASN A 51 -29.43 20.78 16.46
N ASP A 52 -29.50 19.48 16.19
CA ASP A 52 -29.25 18.41 17.15
C ASP A 52 -28.59 17.19 16.47
N PHE A 53 -27.81 16.42 17.24
CA PHE A 53 -27.23 15.17 16.75
C PHE A 53 -28.29 14.14 16.34
N ASP A 54 -29.50 14.20 16.91
CA ASP A 54 -30.59 13.28 16.58
C ASP A 54 -31.12 13.46 15.15
N GLU A 55 -30.87 14.62 14.52
CA GLU A 55 -31.22 14.90 13.12
C GLU A 55 -30.25 14.20 12.12
N ILE A 56 -29.10 13.71 12.60
CA ILE A 56 -28.06 13.14 11.73
C ILE A 56 -28.43 11.72 11.32
N GLU A 57 -28.47 11.48 10.02
CA GLU A 57 -28.57 10.18 9.40
C GLU A 57 -27.25 9.78 8.74
N PRO A 58 -26.90 8.47 8.67
CA PRO A 58 -25.70 8.03 7.97
C PRO A 58 -25.81 8.26 6.46
N PRO A 59 -24.68 8.34 5.73
CA PRO A 59 -24.66 8.61 4.29
C PRO A 59 -25.01 7.35 3.47
N PHE A 60 -26.20 6.79 3.64
CA PHE A 60 -26.68 5.67 2.83
C PHE A 60 -27.11 6.15 1.42
N GLU A 61 -27.31 5.23 0.49
CA GLU A 61 -27.48 5.50 -0.95
C GLU A 61 -28.50 6.62 -1.28
N ASN A 62 -29.60 6.69 -0.54
CA ASN A 62 -30.63 7.72 -0.71
C ASN A 62 -30.52 8.86 0.32
N GLY A 63 -29.45 8.91 1.10
CA GLY A 63 -29.20 9.93 2.13
C GLY A 63 -28.36 11.10 1.60
N GLU A 64 -27.83 11.88 2.55
CA GLU A 64 -26.96 13.01 2.24
C GLU A 64 -25.61 12.56 1.68
N GLN A 65 -25.27 13.02 0.48
CA GLN A 65 -24.05 12.63 -0.24
C GLN A 65 -23.06 13.79 -0.46
N SER A 66 -23.47 15.03 -0.16
CA SER A 66 -22.63 16.22 -0.41
C SER A 66 -21.79 16.65 0.80
N LEU A 67 -22.09 16.17 2.00
CA LEU A 67 -21.33 16.45 3.21
C LEU A 67 -20.13 15.49 3.35
N LEU A 68 -18.96 15.95 2.93
CA LEU A 68 -17.73 15.16 2.97
C LEU A 68 -17.34 14.74 4.41
N GLY A 69 -17.55 15.64 5.39
CA GLY A 69 -17.31 15.33 6.80
C GLY A 69 -18.20 14.21 7.35
N LEU A 70 -19.49 14.17 6.94
CA LEU A 70 -20.39 13.07 7.30
C LEU A 70 -19.92 11.73 6.73
N LYS A 71 -19.53 11.69 5.46
CA LYS A 71 -19.05 10.48 4.80
C LYS A 71 -17.77 9.97 5.43
N LEU A 72 -16.81 10.85 5.71
CA LEU A 72 -15.56 10.50 6.36
C LEU A 72 -15.80 9.95 7.79
N ASP A 73 -16.63 10.63 8.56
CA ASP A 73 -16.92 10.22 9.94
C ASP A 73 -17.72 8.91 10.01
N TRP A 74 -18.57 8.64 9.03
CA TRP A 74 -19.24 7.34 8.92
C TRP A 74 -18.24 6.20 8.72
N ARG A 75 -17.22 6.37 7.88
CA ARG A 75 -16.17 5.36 7.65
C ARG A 75 -15.27 5.19 8.88
N ARG A 76 -14.93 6.29 9.57
CA ARG A 76 -14.24 6.25 10.87
C ARG A 76 -15.04 5.53 11.94
N PHE A 77 -16.32 5.84 12.03
CA PHE A 77 -17.24 5.16 12.93
C PHE A 77 -17.36 3.67 12.60
N THR A 78 -17.48 3.31 11.34
CA THR A 78 -17.56 1.90 10.91
C THR A 78 -16.30 1.13 11.35
N THR A 79 -15.13 1.72 11.15
CA THR A 79 -13.87 1.14 11.64
C THR A 79 -13.85 1.01 13.17
N TRP A 80 -14.19 2.08 13.87
CA TRP A 80 -14.26 2.05 15.34
C TRP A 80 -15.26 1.00 15.86
N ASN A 81 -16.44 0.96 15.28
CA ASN A 81 -17.50 0.03 15.67
C ASN A 81 -17.13 -1.44 15.42
N MET A 82 -16.42 -1.71 14.32
CA MET A 82 -15.91 -3.04 14.03
C MET A 82 -14.77 -3.43 14.97
N THR A 83 -13.87 -2.48 15.26
CA THR A 83 -12.78 -2.68 16.22
C THR A 83 -13.28 -2.96 17.62
N ASP A 84 -14.35 -2.28 18.06
CA ASP A 84 -14.98 -2.54 19.36
C ASP A 84 -15.60 -3.95 19.44
N TYR A 85 -16.18 -4.43 18.33
CA TYR A 85 -16.60 -5.84 18.23
C TYR A 85 -15.40 -6.79 18.39
N VAL A 86 -14.31 -6.58 17.67
CA VAL A 86 -13.09 -7.38 17.76
C VAL A 86 -12.52 -7.32 19.20
N HIS A 87 -12.47 -6.13 19.81
CA HIS A 87 -12.05 -5.95 21.20
C HIS A 87 -12.83 -6.83 22.17
N SER A 88 -14.16 -6.91 22.02
CA SER A 88 -15.00 -7.74 22.90
C SER A 88 -14.66 -9.23 22.85
N GLU A 89 -14.28 -9.73 21.68
CA GLU A 89 -13.87 -11.12 21.47
C GLU A 89 -12.43 -11.36 21.99
N THR A 90 -11.50 -10.46 21.66
CA THR A 90 -10.08 -10.57 22.05
C THR A 90 -9.91 -10.49 23.57
N GLU A 91 -10.60 -9.56 24.25
CA GLU A 91 -10.56 -9.44 25.69
C GLU A 91 -10.96 -10.75 26.39
N LEU A 92 -12.03 -11.40 25.91
CA LEU A 92 -12.49 -12.67 26.47
C LEU A 92 -11.49 -13.79 26.22
N LEU A 93 -10.97 -13.90 24.99
CA LEU A 93 -10.04 -14.96 24.62
C LEU A 93 -8.70 -14.83 25.33
N HIS A 94 -8.17 -13.62 25.51
CA HIS A 94 -6.96 -13.38 26.30
C HIS A 94 -7.13 -13.77 27.77
N LYS A 95 -8.33 -13.55 28.35
CA LYS A 95 -8.63 -14.03 29.74
C LYS A 95 -8.63 -15.55 29.84
N LEU A 96 -9.17 -16.24 28.82
CA LEU A 96 -9.34 -17.70 28.86
C LEU A 96 -8.08 -18.45 28.42
N THR A 97 -7.37 -17.91 27.44
CA THR A 97 -6.21 -18.54 26.77
C THR A 97 -5.08 -17.53 26.53
N PRO A 98 -4.45 -16.98 27.57
CA PRO A 98 -3.53 -15.84 27.47
C PRO A 98 -2.26 -16.09 26.62
N ASN A 99 -1.95 -17.35 26.35
CA ASN A 99 -0.76 -17.75 25.56
C ASN A 99 -1.11 -18.18 24.12
N VAL A 100 -2.37 -18.00 23.70
CA VAL A 100 -2.79 -18.34 22.33
C VAL A 100 -3.02 -17.04 21.56
N PRO A 101 -2.20 -16.74 20.55
CA PRO A 101 -2.32 -15.50 19.80
C PRO A 101 -3.64 -15.43 19.02
N ILE A 102 -4.08 -14.20 18.80
CA ILE A 102 -5.38 -13.88 18.19
C ILE A 102 -5.16 -13.07 16.90
N THR A 103 -5.88 -13.39 15.87
CA THR A 103 -5.88 -12.68 14.59
C THR A 103 -7.25 -12.73 13.90
N THR A 104 -7.41 -11.94 12.84
CA THR A 104 -8.46 -12.07 11.83
C THR A 104 -7.86 -11.81 10.45
N ASN A 105 -8.46 -12.37 9.40
CA ASN A 105 -8.00 -12.15 8.04
C ASN A 105 -8.45 -10.78 7.52
N LEU A 106 -7.50 -10.04 6.98
CA LEU A 106 -7.71 -8.75 6.34
C LEU A 106 -7.82 -8.96 4.82
N MET A 107 -8.56 -8.10 4.15
CA MET A 107 -8.73 -8.16 2.69
C MET A 107 -7.82 -7.13 2.04
N GLU A 108 -6.87 -7.50 1.23
CA GLU A 108 -6.01 -6.65 0.38
C GLU A 108 -6.07 -5.11 0.68
N TYR A 109 -6.18 -4.31 -0.37
CA TYR A 109 -6.44 -2.87 -0.34
C TYR A 109 -7.95 -2.59 -0.10
N PHE A 110 -8.49 -3.03 1.04
CA PHE A 110 -9.92 -2.92 1.32
C PHE A 110 -10.34 -1.50 1.66
N PRO A 111 -11.42 -0.95 1.06
CA PRO A 111 -11.82 0.43 1.29
C PRO A 111 -12.68 0.64 2.54
N GLY A 112 -13.22 -0.42 3.12
CA GLY A 112 -14.27 -0.33 4.13
C GLY A 112 -13.79 -0.13 5.56
N LEU A 113 -12.53 -0.45 5.87
CA LEU A 113 -11.97 -0.36 7.23
C LEU A 113 -10.53 0.16 7.20
N ASP A 114 -10.18 0.96 8.19
CA ASP A 114 -8.79 1.33 8.48
C ASP A 114 -8.10 0.19 9.23
N TYR A 115 -7.23 -0.53 8.55
CA TYR A 115 -6.49 -1.65 9.14
C TYR A 115 -5.38 -1.21 10.08
N HIS A 116 -4.82 0.02 9.94
CA HIS A 116 -3.90 0.58 10.92
C HIS A 116 -4.59 0.83 12.28
N TYR A 117 -5.90 1.07 12.26
CA TYR A 117 -6.68 1.21 13.48
C TYR A 117 -7.08 -0.16 14.06
N LEU A 118 -7.67 -1.03 13.24
CA LEU A 118 -8.21 -2.35 13.65
C LEU A 118 -7.13 -3.29 14.19
N GLN A 119 -5.92 -3.28 13.61
CA GLN A 119 -4.84 -4.18 13.99
C GLN A 119 -4.38 -4.03 15.46
N LYS A 120 -4.73 -2.92 16.13
CA LYS A 120 -4.39 -2.69 17.53
C LYS A 120 -4.94 -3.76 18.47
N GLU A 121 -6.04 -4.40 18.07
CA GLU A 121 -6.71 -5.47 18.80
C GLU A 121 -6.19 -6.89 18.47
N LEU A 122 -5.27 -7.02 17.52
CA LEU A 122 -4.74 -8.30 17.06
C LEU A 122 -3.31 -8.53 17.57
N ASP A 123 -2.92 -9.76 17.87
CA ASP A 123 -1.54 -10.10 18.24
C ASP A 123 -0.60 -10.11 17.03
N PHE A 124 -1.11 -10.52 15.88
CA PHE A 124 -0.44 -10.44 14.58
C PHE A 124 -1.48 -10.27 13.47
N VAL A 125 -1.03 -9.88 12.27
CA VAL A 125 -1.92 -9.71 11.11
C VAL A 125 -1.81 -10.88 10.14
N CYS A 126 -2.93 -11.23 9.54
CA CYS A 126 -3.00 -12.11 8.39
C CYS A 126 -3.97 -11.56 7.36
N TRP A 127 -3.88 -12.02 6.12
CA TRP A 127 -4.69 -11.48 5.04
C TRP A 127 -4.95 -12.48 3.92
N ASP A 128 -5.93 -12.16 3.06
CA ASP A 128 -6.38 -12.99 1.97
C ASP A 128 -5.86 -12.44 0.65
N SER A 129 -5.03 -13.23 -0.03
CA SER A 129 -4.32 -12.84 -1.23
C SER A 129 -4.87 -13.53 -2.47
N TYR A 130 -5.69 -12.80 -3.22
CA TYR A 130 -6.32 -13.29 -4.46
C TYR A 130 -5.97 -12.45 -5.71
N PRO A 131 -4.69 -12.29 -6.07
CA PRO A 131 -4.29 -11.48 -7.21
C PRO A 131 -4.88 -12.02 -8.52
N HIS A 132 -5.27 -11.11 -9.41
CA HIS A 132 -5.87 -11.44 -10.69
C HIS A 132 -4.78 -11.65 -11.76
N TRP A 133 -4.20 -12.85 -11.82
CA TRP A 133 -3.01 -13.21 -12.60
C TRP A 133 -3.18 -13.21 -14.13
N GLY A 134 -4.31 -13.00 -14.68
CA GLY A 134 -4.54 -13.17 -16.11
C GLY A 134 -5.22 -11.99 -16.79
N ARG A 135 -5.14 -10.80 -16.25
CA ARG A 135 -5.78 -9.60 -16.81
C ARG A 135 -5.14 -9.19 -18.14
N PRO A 136 -5.95 -8.76 -19.14
CA PRO A 136 -5.41 -8.29 -20.43
C PRO A 136 -4.84 -6.87 -20.37
N ASP A 137 -5.23 -6.06 -19.38
CA ASP A 137 -4.89 -4.65 -19.23
C ASP A 137 -3.57 -4.40 -18.47
N ARG A 138 -2.95 -5.46 -17.93
CA ARG A 138 -1.66 -5.37 -17.23
C ARG A 138 -0.86 -6.65 -17.33
N SER A 139 0.47 -6.52 -17.21
CA SER A 139 1.37 -7.65 -17.21
C SER A 139 1.29 -8.46 -15.92
N ILE A 140 1.76 -9.70 -15.96
CA ILE A 140 1.89 -10.52 -14.75
C ILE A 140 2.92 -9.91 -13.78
N THR A 141 3.97 -9.28 -14.28
CA THR A 141 4.96 -8.53 -13.48
C THR A 141 4.30 -7.39 -12.71
N THR A 142 3.43 -6.63 -13.35
CA THR A 142 2.65 -5.59 -12.66
C THR A 142 1.75 -6.19 -11.57
N THR A 143 1.17 -7.36 -11.81
CA THR A 143 0.36 -8.05 -10.79
C THR A 143 1.22 -8.46 -9.59
N PHE A 144 2.45 -8.97 -9.80
CA PHE A 144 3.38 -9.24 -8.71
C PHE A 144 3.76 -7.97 -7.95
N ALA A 145 4.07 -6.87 -8.64
CA ALA A 145 4.41 -5.59 -8.00
C ALA A 145 3.24 -5.04 -7.14
N MET A 146 1.99 -5.16 -7.61
CA MET A 146 0.81 -4.80 -6.82
C MET A 146 0.64 -5.70 -5.60
N THR A 147 0.89 -7.01 -5.74
CA THR A 147 0.85 -7.96 -4.63
C THR A 147 1.96 -7.67 -3.60
N ALA A 148 3.15 -7.27 -4.04
CA ALA A 148 4.23 -6.84 -3.15
C ALA A 148 3.83 -5.59 -2.35
N PHE A 149 3.13 -4.63 -2.97
CA PHE A 149 2.54 -3.49 -2.26
C PHE A 149 1.51 -3.94 -1.22
N ASP A 150 0.59 -4.84 -1.57
CA ASP A 150 -0.44 -5.35 -0.65
C ASP A 150 0.23 -6.09 0.55
N HIS A 151 1.26 -6.90 0.30
CA HIS A 151 2.08 -7.49 1.37
C HIS A 151 2.72 -6.44 2.28
N ALA A 152 3.29 -5.38 1.70
CA ALA A 152 3.93 -4.30 2.46
C ALA A 152 2.91 -3.49 3.27
N LEU A 153 1.68 -3.27 2.75
CA LEU A 153 0.58 -2.61 3.44
C LEU A 153 0.13 -3.41 4.68
N ILE A 154 -0.09 -4.70 4.52
CA ILE A 154 -0.50 -5.58 5.63
C ILE A 154 0.63 -5.69 6.66
N ARG A 155 1.87 -5.91 6.21
CA ARG A 155 3.05 -5.91 7.10
C ARG A 155 3.17 -4.60 7.87
N GLY A 156 2.92 -3.46 7.22
CA GLY A 156 2.98 -2.14 7.83
C GLY A 156 2.02 -1.93 8.99
N CYS A 157 0.94 -2.71 9.06
CA CYS A 157 0.04 -2.69 10.21
C CYS A 157 0.76 -3.18 11.50
N LYS A 158 1.65 -4.19 11.40
CA LYS A 158 2.37 -4.78 12.56
C LYS A 158 3.80 -5.18 12.16
N ARG A 159 4.68 -4.19 11.95
CA ARG A 159 6.01 -4.33 11.35
C ARG A 159 6.99 -5.26 12.07
N ASP A 160 6.84 -5.39 13.38
CA ASP A 160 7.80 -6.13 14.22
C ASP A 160 7.35 -7.59 14.45
N VAL A 161 6.31 -8.03 13.74
CA VAL A 161 5.80 -9.40 13.76
C VAL A 161 5.54 -9.88 12.33
N PRO A 162 6.06 -11.05 11.92
CA PRO A 162 5.74 -11.63 10.62
C PRO A 162 4.24 -11.84 10.43
N PHE A 163 3.76 -11.65 9.21
CA PHE A 163 2.35 -11.89 8.85
C PHE A 163 2.13 -13.28 8.25
N PHE A 164 0.86 -13.66 8.05
CA PHE A 164 0.45 -14.82 7.24
C PHE A 164 -0.40 -14.41 6.06
N THR A 165 -0.28 -15.12 4.95
CA THR A 165 -1.39 -15.23 3.99
C THR A 165 -2.35 -16.29 4.51
N MET A 166 -3.51 -15.86 5.04
CA MET A 166 -4.51 -16.77 5.62
C MET A 166 -5.26 -17.50 4.52
N GLU A 167 -5.56 -16.80 3.44
CA GLU A 167 -6.20 -17.38 2.28
C GLU A 167 -5.44 -17.03 1.00
N SER A 168 -5.34 -18.00 0.11
CA SER A 168 -4.95 -17.82 -1.29
C SER A 168 -5.53 -18.98 -2.11
N THR A 169 -5.64 -18.81 -3.41
CA THR A 169 -6.08 -19.94 -4.25
C THR A 169 -4.90 -20.69 -4.84
N PRO A 170 -4.92 -22.03 -4.87
CA PRO A 170 -3.88 -22.78 -5.56
C PRO A 170 -4.03 -22.73 -7.10
N SER A 171 -5.19 -22.28 -7.63
CA SER A 171 -5.50 -22.34 -9.06
C SER A 171 -6.22 -21.09 -9.55
N LEU A 172 -7.52 -21.01 -9.42
CA LEU A 172 -8.38 -19.92 -9.90
C LEU A 172 -9.28 -19.40 -8.79
N VAL A 173 -9.75 -18.16 -8.96
CA VAL A 173 -10.74 -17.51 -8.10
C VAL A 173 -12.06 -17.48 -8.86
N ASN A 174 -13.13 -18.04 -8.31
CA ASN A 174 -14.40 -18.18 -9.03
C ASN A 174 -15.24 -16.89 -9.10
N TRP A 175 -14.95 -15.91 -8.27
CA TRP A 175 -15.67 -14.62 -8.20
C TRP A 175 -15.00 -13.48 -8.99
N HIS A 176 -13.88 -13.72 -9.66
CA HIS A 176 -13.37 -12.77 -10.65
C HIS A 176 -14.28 -12.75 -11.89
N GLU A 177 -14.36 -11.60 -12.58
CA GLU A 177 -15.12 -11.47 -13.83
C GLU A 177 -14.70 -12.55 -14.87
N TYR A 178 -13.38 -12.83 -14.96
CA TYR A 178 -12.80 -13.90 -15.76
C TYR A 178 -11.88 -14.76 -14.90
N ASN A 179 -12.25 -16.04 -14.74
CA ASN A 179 -11.54 -16.98 -13.86
C ASN A 179 -10.36 -17.64 -14.57
N LYS A 180 -9.29 -16.91 -14.77
CA LYS A 180 -8.07 -17.40 -15.41
C LYS A 180 -7.28 -18.32 -14.49
N LEU A 181 -6.81 -19.45 -15.03
CA LEU A 181 -5.91 -20.36 -14.31
C LEU A 181 -4.54 -19.69 -14.09
N LYS A 182 -3.97 -19.89 -12.92
CA LYS A 182 -2.55 -19.60 -12.69
C LYS A 182 -1.69 -20.39 -13.68
N ARG A 183 -0.70 -19.72 -14.26
CA ARG A 183 0.30 -20.38 -15.11
C ARG A 183 1.21 -21.27 -14.26
N PRO A 184 1.77 -22.36 -14.81
CA PRO A 184 2.75 -23.18 -14.09
C PRO A 184 3.90 -22.33 -13.55
N GLY A 185 4.25 -22.53 -12.29
CA GLY A 185 5.28 -21.77 -11.55
C GLY A 185 4.78 -20.53 -10.83
N VAL A 186 3.67 -19.92 -11.25
CA VAL A 186 3.13 -18.69 -10.61
C VAL A 186 2.70 -18.95 -9.17
N ASN A 187 2.06 -20.09 -8.90
CA ASN A 187 1.65 -20.44 -7.53
C ASN A 187 2.85 -20.54 -6.58
N ARG A 188 3.92 -21.21 -7.04
CA ARG A 188 5.17 -21.31 -6.28
C ARG A 188 5.80 -19.93 -6.07
N LEU A 189 5.89 -19.10 -7.11
CA LEU A 189 6.50 -17.76 -7.01
C LEU A 189 5.70 -16.86 -6.08
N GLN A 190 4.36 -16.91 -6.11
CA GLN A 190 3.50 -16.17 -5.17
C GLN A 190 3.77 -16.56 -3.71
N GLY A 191 3.88 -17.86 -3.41
CA GLY A 191 4.22 -18.32 -2.06
C GLY A 191 5.61 -17.84 -1.60
N LEU A 192 6.60 -17.87 -2.50
CA LEU A 192 7.93 -17.35 -2.23
C LEU A 192 7.95 -15.83 -2.05
N GLN A 193 7.13 -15.09 -2.81
CA GLN A 193 6.97 -13.64 -2.65
C GLN A 193 6.37 -13.31 -1.26
N THR A 194 5.37 -14.07 -0.79
CA THR A 194 4.83 -13.90 0.56
C THR A 194 5.94 -13.97 1.61
N VAL A 195 6.81 -14.99 1.53
CA VAL A 195 7.93 -15.13 2.47
C VAL A 195 8.95 -14.01 2.28
N ALA A 196 9.33 -13.70 1.06
CA ALA A 196 10.27 -12.62 0.75
C ALA A 196 9.80 -11.27 1.32
N CYS A 197 8.50 -10.98 1.25
CA CYS A 197 7.88 -9.75 1.76
C CYS A 197 7.63 -9.73 3.28
N GLY A 198 8.05 -10.76 4.03
CA GLY A 198 7.96 -10.78 5.50
C GLY A 198 6.88 -11.71 6.07
N GLY A 199 6.22 -12.53 5.25
CA GLY A 199 5.28 -13.53 5.72
C GLY A 199 5.97 -14.82 6.17
N ASP A 200 5.41 -15.49 7.18
CA ASP A 200 5.92 -16.77 7.70
C ASP A 200 5.01 -17.97 7.36
N GLY A 201 3.91 -17.72 6.64
CA GLY A 201 3.00 -18.79 6.27
C GLY A 201 2.12 -18.45 5.06
N VAL A 202 1.79 -19.51 4.30
CA VAL A 202 0.87 -19.46 3.17
C VAL A 202 -0.19 -20.55 3.34
N GLN A 203 -1.45 -20.16 3.36
CA GLN A 203 -2.57 -21.08 3.44
C GLN A 203 -3.42 -20.96 2.19
N TYR A 204 -4.17 -22.02 1.89
CA TYR A 204 -5.03 -22.10 0.72
C TYR A 204 -6.50 -22.22 1.10
N PHE A 205 -7.33 -21.41 0.54
CA PHE A 205 -8.72 -21.67 0.35
C PHE A 205 -8.89 -22.29 -1.05
N GLN A 206 -9.17 -23.64 -1.19
CA GLN A 206 -9.43 -24.55 -0.08
C GLN A 206 -8.73 -25.89 -0.29
N TRP A 207 -8.71 -26.75 0.74
CA TRP A 207 -8.12 -28.09 0.61
C TRP A 207 -8.87 -28.94 -0.41
N ARG A 208 -10.18 -29.07 -0.25
CA ARG A 208 -11.04 -29.85 -1.16
C ARG A 208 -12.15 -28.97 -1.69
N LYS A 209 -12.34 -29.01 -3.02
CA LYS A 209 -13.34 -28.22 -3.73
C LYS A 209 -14.76 -28.50 -3.23
N GLY A 210 -15.47 -27.44 -2.89
CA GLY A 210 -16.87 -27.50 -2.42
C GLY A 210 -17.80 -28.08 -3.47
N ARG A 211 -18.76 -28.96 -3.05
CA ARG A 211 -19.70 -29.58 -3.95
C ARG A 211 -20.81 -28.64 -4.44
N GLY A 212 -21.11 -27.60 -3.67
CA GLY A 212 -22.25 -26.69 -3.93
C GLY A 212 -22.01 -25.32 -3.26
N GLY A 213 -22.97 -24.41 -3.45
CA GLY A 213 -22.85 -23.01 -3.04
C GLY A 213 -22.16 -22.16 -4.08
N THR A 214 -22.02 -20.86 -3.80
CA THR A 214 -21.46 -19.89 -4.73
C THR A 214 -19.98 -20.14 -5.05
N GLU A 215 -19.26 -20.83 -4.17
CA GLU A 215 -17.84 -21.14 -4.31
C GLU A 215 -17.54 -22.58 -4.77
N GLN A 216 -18.53 -23.28 -5.26
CA GLN A 216 -18.36 -24.67 -5.77
C GLN A 216 -17.31 -24.79 -6.90
N TRP A 217 -16.97 -23.67 -7.56
CA TRP A 217 -15.98 -23.60 -8.64
C TRP A 217 -14.67 -22.93 -8.22
N HIS A 218 -14.55 -22.52 -6.95
CA HIS A 218 -13.29 -21.96 -6.44
C HIS A 218 -12.17 -23.00 -6.52
N GLY A 219 -10.94 -22.55 -6.77
CA GLY A 219 -9.77 -23.40 -6.83
C GLY A 219 -9.54 -24.14 -5.51
N ALA A 220 -9.10 -25.37 -5.59
CA ALA A 220 -8.79 -26.19 -4.43
C ALA A 220 -7.55 -27.05 -4.69
N VAL A 221 -6.89 -27.54 -3.63
CA VAL A 221 -5.76 -28.46 -3.75
C VAL A 221 -6.23 -29.78 -4.33
N VAL A 222 -7.36 -30.32 -3.82
CA VAL A 222 -8.03 -31.52 -4.32
C VAL A 222 -9.31 -31.11 -5.02
N ASP A 223 -9.42 -31.39 -6.32
CA ASP A 223 -10.62 -31.08 -7.13
C ASP A 223 -11.78 -32.07 -6.87
N HIS A 224 -12.92 -31.86 -7.53
CA HIS A 224 -14.11 -32.68 -7.41
C HIS A 224 -13.88 -34.18 -7.70
N ASP A 225 -12.92 -34.49 -8.57
CA ASP A 225 -12.57 -35.89 -8.91
C ASP A 225 -11.80 -36.62 -7.79
N GLY A 226 -11.30 -35.86 -6.78
CA GLY A 226 -10.63 -36.40 -5.60
C GLY A 226 -9.21 -36.92 -5.86
N ARG A 227 -8.60 -36.58 -7.00
CA ARG A 227 -7.27 -37.07 -7.39
C ARG A 227 -6.14 -36.24 -6.73
N ASP A 228 -5.00 -36.90 -6.48
CA ASP A 228 -3.78 -36.32 -5.93
C ASP A 228 -2.63 -36.22 -6.97
N ASP A 229 -2.92 -36.50 -8.25
CA ASP A 229 -1.96 -36.44 -9.35
C ASP A 229 -2.27 -35.34 -10.37
N THR A 230 -3.20 -34.44 -10.04
CA THR A 230 -3.54 -33.26 -10.88
C THR A 230 -2.39 -32.26 -10.97
N ARG A 231 -2.43 -31.39 -11.99
CA ARG A 231 -1.47 -30.30 -12.12
C ARG A 231 -1.44 -29.41 -10.87
N VAL A 232 -2.61 -29.07 -10.33
CA VAL A 232 -2.71 -28.18 -9.16
C VAL A 232 -2.14 -28.84 -7.92
N PHE A 233 -2.44 -30.15 -7.69
CA PHE A 233 -1.88 -30.87 -6.55
C PHE A 233 -0.35 -30.93 -6.58
N LYS A 234 0.22 -31.19 -7.77
CA LYS A 234 1.68 -31.19 -7.97
C LYS A 234 2.29 -29.79 -7.73
N ASP A 235 1.66 -28.74 -8.27
CA ASP A 235 2.09 -27.35 -8.12
C ASP A 235 2.11 -26.94 -6.62
N VAL A 236 1.10 -27.35 -5.85
CA VAL A 236 1.05 -27.13 -4.39
C VAL A 236 2.13 -27.94 -3.66
N THR A 237 2.36 -29.19 -4.07
CA THR A 237 3.40 -30.04 -3.47
C THR A 237 4.80 -29.43 -3.69
N GLU A 238 5.08 -28.96 -4.91
CA GLU A 238 6.34 -28.26 -5.24
C GLU A 238 6.48 -26.94 -4.48
N THR A 239 5.39 -26.19 -4.35
CA THR A 239 5.35 -24.94 -3.57
C THR A 239 5.67 -25.21 -2.10
N ASN A 240 5.04 -26.22 -1.51
CA ASN A 240 5.27 -26.60 -0.12
C ASN A 240 6.71 -27.07 0.13
N ALA A 241 7.30 -27.81 -0.81
CA ALA A 241 8.72 -28.19 -0.72
C ALA A 241 9.65 -26.96 -0.74
N ALA A 242 9.36 -25.96 -1.59
CA ALA A 242 10.14 -24.73 -1.64
C ALA A 242 9.97 -23.88 -0.37
N LEU A 243 8.75 -23.77 0.18
CA LEU A 243 8.49 -23.07 1.44
C LEU A 243 9.18 -23.75 2.63
N ASN A 244 9.18 -25.08 2.69
CA ASN A 244 9.91 -25.83 3.73
C ASN A 244 11.42 -25.58 3.69
N ALA A 245 12.01 -25.38 2.52
CA ALA A 245 13.42 -25.03 2.38
C ALA A 245 13.74 -23.63 2.98
N LEU A 246 12.75 -22.77 3.11
CA LEU A 246 12.87 -21.44 3.72
C LEU A 246 12.66 -21.44 5.26
N THR A 247 12.59 -22.62 5.91
CA THR A 247 12.46 -22.70 7.39
C THR A 247 13.49 -21.82 8.14
N PRO A 248 14.76 -21.65 7.70
CA PRO A 248 15.72 -20.77 8.36
C PRO A 248 15.29 -19.28 8.40
N VAL A 249 14.40 -18.86 7.51
CA VAL A 249 13.94 -17.46 7.39
C VAL A 249 12.85 -17.11 8.41
N ILE A 250 12.15 -18.12 8.97
CA ILE A 250 11.02 -17.92 9.88
C ILE A 250 11.43 -17.05 11.07
N GLY A 251 10.61 -16.05 11.39
CA GLY A 251 10.82 -15.08 12.48
C GLY A 251 11.74 -13.92 12.13
N SER A 252 12.45 -13.96 10.98
CA SER A 252 13.23 -12.80 10.51
C SER A 252 12.29 -11.67 10.04
N LEU A 253 12.78 -10.44 10.00
CA LEU A 253 12.00 -9.26 9.60
C LEU A 253 12.57 -8.61 8.34
N PRO A 254 11.73 -7.96 7.52
CA PRO A 254 12.21 -7.17 6.39
C PRO A 254 13.13 -6.03 6.82
N ARG A 255 14.13 -5.78 6.00
CA ARG A 255 15.09 -4.68 6.17
C ARG A 255 14.74 -3.53 5.24
N ALA A 256 13.72 -2.74 5.62
CA ALA A 256 13.28 -1.61 4.83
C ALA A 256 14.08 -0.33 5.16
N GLU A 257 14.71 0.29 4.15
CA GLU A 257 15.37 1.60 4.28
C GLU A 257 14.43 2.75 3.87
N ALA A 258 13.29 2.43 3.25
CA ALA A 258 12.28 3.39 2.81
C ALA A 258 10.91 3.10 3.43
N ALA A 259 10.07 4.13 3.53
CA ALA A 259 8.66 4.00 3.84
C ALA A 259 7.80 4.72 2.81
N LEU A 260 6.64 4.17 2.52
CA LEU A 260 5.57 4.82 1.79
C LEU A 260 4.42 5.05 2.77
N ILE A 261 3.97 6.29 2.88
CA ILE A 261 2.86 6.64 3.77
C ILE A 261 1.54 6.31 3.08
N PHE A 262 0.71 5.54 3.76
CA PHE A 262 -0.65 5.26 3.35
C PHE A 262 -1.62 5.53 4.49
N ASP A 263 -2.68 6.30 4.24
CA ASP A 263 -3.67 6.69 5.24
C ASP A 263 -5.08 6.48 4.68
N TRP A 264 -5.91 5.69 5.38
CA TRP A 264 -7.29 5.42 4.97
C TRP A 264 -8.16 6.67 4.97
N ASP A 265 -7.98 7.57 5.94
CA ASP A 265 -8.69 8.85 5.97
C ASP A 265 -8.39 9.68 4.72
N SER A 266 -7.10 9.76 4.34
CA SER A 266 -6.67 10.46 3.13
C SER A 266 -7.24 9.82 1.86
N ARG A 267 -7.23 8.47 1.79
CA ARG A 267 -7.87 7.73 0.71
C ARG A 267 -9.36 8.07 0.59
N TRP A 268 -10.09 7.95 1.69
CA TRP A 268 -11.52 8.22 1.72
C TRP A 268 -11.86 9.67 1.34
N ALA A 269 -11.10 10.64 1.87
CA ALA A 269 -11.27 12.04 1.52
C ALA A 269 -11.04 12.31 0.03
N LEU A 270 -10.03 11.66 -0.57
CA LEU A 270 -9.74 11.79 -1.99
C LEU A 270 -10.82 11.12 -2.85
N GLU A 271 -11.26 9.91 -2.50
CA GLU A 271 -12.31 9.18 -3.23
C GLU A 271 -13.63 9.95 -3.24
N ASP A 272 -13.98 10.61 -2.13
CA ASP A 272 -15.21 11.39 -1.99
C ASP A 272 -15.11 12.83 -2.52
N ALA A 273 -13.91 13.33 -2.81
CA ALA A 273 -13.71 14.69 -3.31
C ALA A 273 -14.35 14.90 -4.70
N TRP A 274 -15.13 15.97 -4.81
CA TRP A 274 -15.63 16.47 -6.09
C TRP A 274 -14.59 17.40 -6.69
N GLY A 275 -14.08 17.07 -7.82
CA GLY A 275 -13.01 17.80 -8.48
C GLY A 275 -11.96 16.86 -9.02
N MET A 276 -10.96 17.38 -9.71
CA MET A 276 -9.96 16.59 -10.40
C MET A 276 -10.67 15.59 -11.35
N GLN A 277 -10.37 14.31 -11.28
CA GLN A 277 -11.15 13.25 -11.93
C GLN A 277 -12.18 12.70 -10.94
N ILE A 278 -13.47 12.88 -11.21
CA ILE A 278 -14.52 12.47 -10.26
C ILE A 278 -14.63 10.95 -10.15
N GLN A 279 -14.53 10.24 -11.30
CA GLN A 279 -14.80 8.79 -11.34
C GLN A 279 -13.60 7.93 -10.96
N GLN A 280 -12.39 8.34 -11.32
CA GLN A 280 -11.17 7.56 -11.10
C GLN A 280 -10.07 8.47 -10.58
N LYS A 281 -9.72 8.32 -9.32
CA LYS A 281 -8.59 9.08 -8.73
C LYS A 281 -7.24 8.44 -9.03
N ASN A 282 -7.22 7.16 -9.42
CA ASN A 282 -6.02 6.37 -9.71
C ASN A 282 -5.03 6.29 -8.53
N LEU A 283 -5.55 6.33 -7.29
CA LEU A 283 -4.72 6.27 -6.08
C LEU A 283 -4.01 4.92 -5.96
N ARG A 284 -4.76 3.79 -6.12
CA ARG A 284 -4.15 2.45 -6.01
C ARG A 284 -3.04 2.25 -7.04
N GLU A 285 -3.30 2.64 -8.28
CA GLU A 285 -2.31 2.56 -9.36
C GLU A 285 -1.07 3.41 -9.05
N THR A 286 -1.26 4.59 -8.47
CA THR A 286 -0.16 5.48 -8.10
C THR A 286 0.67 4.90 -6.95
N VAL A 287 0.04 4.50 -5.84
CA VAL A 287 0.79 3.98 -4.69
C VAL A 287 1.54 2.69 -5.04
N CYS A 288 0.92 1.80 -5.82
CA CYS A 288 1.58 0.58 -6.30
C CYS A 288 2.76 0.89 -7.23
N ALA A 289 2.60 1.83 -8.18
CA ALA A 289 3.67 2.21 -9.09
C ALA A 289 4.86 2.86 -8.36
N LEU A 290 4.61 3.70 -7.36
CA LEU A 290 5.66 4.33 -6.58
C LEU A 290 6.36 3.34 -5.63
N HIS A 291 5.63 2.39 -5.04
CA HIS A 291 6.22 1.29 -4.30
C HIS A 291 7.12 0.42 -5.21
N GLU A 292 6.65 0.10 -6.42
CA GLU A 292 7.45 -0.62 -7.43
C GLU A 292 8.75 0.13 -7.77
N GLN A 293 8.73 1.48 -7.83
CA GLN A 293 9.95 2.27 -8.11
C GLN A 293 11.02 2.10 -7.03
N LEU A 294 10.64 1.99 -5.76
CA LEU A 294 11.57 1.66 -4.68
C LEU A 294 12.17 0.27 -4.89
N GLY A 295 11.34 -0.73 -5.17
CA GLY A 295 11.78 -2.09 -5.50
C GLY A 295 12.69 -2.16 -6.72
N ARG A 296 12.45 -1.37 -7.78
CA ARG A 296 13.34 -1.26 -8.97
C ARG A 296 14.69 -0.64 -8.64
N CYS A 297 14.80 0.11 -7.55
CA CYS A 297 16.09 0.57 -7.01
C CYS A 297 16.76 -0.49 -6.13
N GLY A 298 16.13 -1.65 -5.91
CA GLY A 298 16.59 -2.68 -4.99
C GLY A 298 16.48 -2.28 -3.53
N VAL A 299 15.55 -1.38 -3.21
CA VAL A 299 15.29 -0.88 -1.86
C VAL A 299 13.92 -1.39 -1.40
N ASP A 300 13.92 -2.20 -0.36
CA ASP A 300 12.68 -2.62 0.30
C ASP A 300 12.02 -1.44 1.01
N ALA A 301 10.69 -1.41 0.99
CA ALA A 301 9.89 -0.36 1.60
C ALA A 301 8.76 -0.93 2.45
N ASP A 302 8.54 -0.31 3.62
CA ASP A 302 7.33 -0.52 4.39
C ASP A 302 6.23 0.43 3.90
N VAL A 303 4.98 -0.01 3.95
CA VAL A 303 3.81 0.85 3.75
C VAL A 303 3.17 1.09 5.12
N ILE A 304 3.25 2.31 5.63
CA ILE A 304 2.92 2.63 7.02
C ILE A 304 1.92 3.78 7.15
N GLY A 305 1.21 3.81 8.28
CA GLY A 305 0.30 4.90 8.63
C GLY A 305 1.01 6.20 9.03
N VAL A 306 0.25 7.29 9.02
CA VAL A 306 0.76 8.63 9.39
C VAL A 306 1.22 8.74 10.84
N GLU A 307 0.73 7.88 11.73
CA GLU A 307 1.06 7.87 13.16
C GLU A 307 2.42 7.21 13.45
N GLU A 308 2.91 6.35 12.54
CA GLU A 308 4.10 5.53 12.75
C GLU A 308 5.40 6.35 12.79
N SER A 309 6.38 5.91 13.63
CA SER A 309 7.71 6.55 13.68
C SER A 309 8.45 6.44 12.34
N LEU A 310 9.14 7.51 11.96
CA LEU A 310 9.97 7.58 10.75
C LEU A 310 11.45 7.32 11.04
N ASP A 311 11.86 7.10 12.28
CA ASP A 311 13.28 7.12 12.72
C ASP A 311 14.16 6.06 12.06
N ARG A 312 13.56 4.94 11.61
CA ARG A 312 14.30 3.83 10.98
C ARG A 312 14.53 4.03 9.48
N TYR A 313 13.87 5.02 8.85
CA TYR A 313 13.89 5.18 7.40
C TYR A 313 14.84 6.29 6.97
N LYS A 314 15.46 6.09 5.82
CA LYS A 314 16.26 7.11 5.13
C LYS A 314 15.40 7.92 4.17
N VAL A 315 14.37 7.28 3.59
CA VAL A 315 13.48 7.88 2.61
C VAL A 315 12.03 7.64 2.99
N VAL A 316 11.21 8.68 2.87
CA VAL A 316 9.75 8.62 3.07
C VAL A 316 9.06 9.14 1.81
N VAL A 317 8.10 8.37 1.29
CA VAL A 317 7.29 8.74 0.11
C VAL A 317 5.88 9.11 0.58
N LEU A 318 5.36 10.24 0.10
CA LEU A 318 4.00 10.75 0.38
C LEU A 318 3.18 10.73 -0.93
N PRO A 319 2.63 9.58 -1.35
CA PRO A 319 1.97 9.43 -2.64
C PRO A 319 0.53 9.92 -2.57
N MET A 320 0.19 10.99 -3.29
CA MET A 320 -1.18 11.53 -3.32
C MET A 320 -1.80 11.61 -1.90
N LEU A 321 -1.00 11.98 -0.90
CA LEU A 321 -1.47 12.09 0.49
C LEU A 321 -2.36 13.33 0.61
N TYR A 322 -3.58 13.21 0.09
CA TYR A 322 -4.55 14.30 -0.11
C TYR A 322 -4.94 14.97 1.20
N MET A 323 -5.18 14.17 2.23
CA MET A 323 -5.40 14.64 3.59
C MET A 323 -4.10 14.63 4.37
N VAL A 324 -3.71 15.79 4.86
CA VAL A 324 -2.63 15.94 5.86
C VAL A 324 -3.25 16.38 7.17
N LYS A 325 -3.16 15.52 8.18
CA LYS A 325 -3.68 15.78 9.52
C LYS A 325 -2.80 16.85 10.21
N PRO A 326 -3.39 17.76 11.01
CA PRO A 326 -2.62 18.80 11.71
C PRO A 326 -1.45 18.21 12.52
N GLY A 327 -0.25 18.75 12.31
CA GLY A 327 0.99 18.29 12.97
C GLY A 327 1.79 17.25 12.19
N PHE A 328 1.22 16.61 11.16
CA PHE A 328 1.99 15.70 10.32
C PHE A 328 3.06 16.43 9.50
N GLY A 329 2.77 17.64 9.02
CA GLY A 329 3.74 18.49 8.35
C GLY A 329 4.96 18.79 9.23
N GLU A 330 4.76 19.04 10.52
CA GLU A 330 5.88 19.24 11.46
C GLU A 330 6.69 17.95 11.65
N LYS A 331 6.06 16.78 11.69
CA LYS A 331 6.74 15.48 11.73
C LYS A 331 7.65 15.29 10.50
N ILE A 332 7.16 15.60 9.30
CA ILE A 332 7.96 15.55 8.06
C ILE A 332 9.07 16.62 8.08
N ARG A 333 8.77 17.84 8.54
CA ARG A 333 9.76 18.90 8.72
C ARG A 333 10.94 18.43 9.57
N GLN A 334 10.67 17.83 10.73
CA GLN A 334 11.68 17.31 11.65
C GLN A 334 12.49 16.17 11.02
N PHE A 335 11.82 15.23 10.34
CA PHE A 335 12.47 14.13 9.65
C PHE A 335 13.48 14.64 8.62
N VAL A 336 13.08 15.59 7.76
CA VAL A 336 13.97 16.15 6.74
C VAL A 336 15.04 17.03 7.36
N ALA A 337 14.70 17.89 8.32
CA ALA A 337 15.68 18.76 8.99
C ALA A 337 16.80 17.95 9.68
N ASN A 338 16.53 16.73 10.13
CA ASN A 338 17.50 15.84 10.76
C ASN A 338 18.32 15.00 9.76
N GLY A 339 18.06 15.09 8.46
CA GLY A 339 18.84 14.43 7.41
C GLY A 339 18.06 13.38 6.59
N GLY A 340 16.76 13.20 6.85
CA GLY A 340 15.90 12.33 6.05
C GLY A 340 15.63 12.89 4.66
N THR A 341 15.24 12.02 3.74
CA THR A 341 14.81 12.40 2.39
C THR A 341 13.33 12.13 2.23
N VAL A 342 12.55 13.12 1.77
CA VAL A 342 11.12 12.96 1.49
C VAL A 342 10.83 13.12 0.00
N ILE A 343 9.91 12.30 -0.53
CA ILE A 343 9.37 12.42 -1.88
C ILE A 343 7.87 12.66 -1.77
N GLY A 344 7.40 13.87 -2.10
CA GLY A 344 5.99 14.19 -2.21
C GLY A 344 5.52 14.11 -3.66
N THR A 345 4.24 13.80 -3.86
CA THR A 345 3.66 13.84 -5.21
C THR A 345 2.49 14.82 -5.27
N TYR A 346 1.99 15.07 -6.47
CA TYR A 346 0.76 15.81 -6.73
C TYR A 346 -0.38 15.39 -5.76
N LEU A 347 -1.31 16.28 -5.51
CA LEU A 347 -2.43 16.14 -4.57
C LEU A 347 -1.99 15.93 -3.11
N LEU A 348 -0.82 16.43 -2.72
CA LEU A 348 -0.33 16.36 -1.34
C LEU A 348 -0.92 17.50 -0.50
N GLY A 349 -1.56 17.16 0.63
CA GLY A 349 -1.95 18.14 1.64
C GLY A 349 -2.95 19.18 1.18
N TYR A 350 -3.98 18.75 0.44
CA TYR A 350 -5.05 19.64 -0.02
C TYR A 350 -6.07 19.92 1.09
N VAL A 351 -6.34 18.92 1.95
CA VAL A 351 -7.31 19.06 3.04
C VAL A 351 -6.74 18.64 4.39
N ASN A 352 -7.37 19.15 5.46
CA ASN A 352 -7.10 18.75 6.83
C ASN A 352 -7.93 17.51 7.22
N ASP A 353 -7.87 17.11 8.49
CA ASP A 353 -8.56 15.94 9.08
C ASP A 353 -10.10 16.05 9.13
N SER A 354 -10.66 17.17 8.74
CA SER A 354 -12.10 17.42 8.58
C SER A 354 -12.54 17.62 7.12
N THR A 355 -11.67 17.25 6.16
CA THR A 355 -11.88 17.47 4.71
C THR A 355 -11.94 18.94 4.27
N LEU A 356 -11.58 19.87 5.14
CA LEU A 356 -11.53 21.29 4.79
C LEU A 356 -10.21 21.62 4.11
N ALA A 357 -10.26 22.39 3.03
CA ALA A 357 -9.07 22.84 2.32
C ALA A 357 -8.12 23.63 3.25
N TRP A 358 -6.84 23.32 3.18
CA TRP A 358 -5.82 24.11 3.87
C TRP A 358 -5.78 25.54 3.32
N LEU A 359 -5.92 26.52 4.21
CA LEU A 359 -5.80 27.92 3.81
C LEU A 359 -4.33 28.32 3.66
N GLY A 360 -4.04 29.16 2.66
CA GLY A 360 -2.71 29.67 2.37
C GLY A 360 -1.96 28.90 1.28
N GLY A 361 -2.55 27.86 0.69
CA GLY A 361 -2.02 27.12 -0.47
C GLY A 361 -1.47 25.72 -0.14
N PHE A 362 -1.12 24.97 -1.17
CA PHE A 362 -0.75 23.57 -1.11
C PHE A 362 0.72 23.33 -1.45
N PRO A 363 1.35 22.27 -0.90
CA PRO A 363 0.85 21.40 0.18
C PRO A 363 0.68 22.13 1.51
N GLY A 364 -0.41 21.80 2.23
CA GLY A 364 -0.75 22.41 3.53
C GLY A 364 0.16 22.00 4.69
N ASP A 365 -0.24 22.42 5.92
CA ASP A 365 0.43 22.06 7.20
C ASP A 365 1.95 22.37 7.21
N GLY A 366 2.39 23.47 6.56
CA GLY A 366 3.80 23.87 6.52
C GLY A 366 4.69 23.08 5.53
N LEU A 367 4.14 22.12 4.81
CA LEU A 367 4.92 21.31 3.86
C LEU A 367 5.46 22.12 2.67
N ARG A 368 4.85 23.25 2.30
CA ARG A 368 5.38 24.14 1.24
C ARG A 368 6.82 24.58 1.51
N GLU A 369 7.14 24.89 2.75
CA GLU A 369 8.51 25.29 3.12
C GLU A 369 9.48 24.11 3.01
N VAL A 370 9.04 22.90 3.37
CA VAL A 370 9.88 21.71 3.30
C VAL A 370 10.21 21.36 1.84
N PHE A 371 9.20 21.41 0.96
CA PHE A 371 9.37 21.09 -0.46
C PHE A 371 9.88 22.26 -1.32
N GLY A 372 9.83 23.48 -0.81
CA GLY A 372 10.18 24.68 -1.56
C GLY A 372 9.25 24.93 -2.77
N VAL A 373 7.99 24.51 -2.69
CA VAL A 373 7.00 24.63 -3.76
C VAL A 373 5.64 25.08 -3.26
N THR A 374 4.88 25.74 -4.13
CA THR A 374 3.43 25.97 -3.94
C THR A 374 2.71 25.52 -5.19
N ALA A 375 1.79 24.56 -5.04
CA ALA A 375 0.88 24.17 -6.12
C ALA A 375 -0.25 25.21 -6.22
N THR A 376 -0.34 25.87 -7.34
CA THR A 376 -1.28 26.98 -7.59
C THR A 376 -2.52 26.54 -8.35
N GLU A 377 -2.34 25.63 -9.30
CA GLU A 377 -3.41 25.09 -10.14
C GLU A 377 -3.18 23.59 -10.38
N LEU A 378 -4.24 22.89 -10.68
CA LEU A 378 -4.21 21.47 -11.07
C LEU A 378 -5.00 21.27 -12.35
N ASP A 379 -4.32 20.86 -13.41
CA ASP A 379 -4.93 20.41 -14.63
C ASP A 379 -5.08 18.89 -14.64
N THR A 380 -6.16 18.40 -15.28
CA THR A 380 -6.44 16.96 -15.41
C THR A 380 -6.61 16.58 -16.86
N LEU A 381 -5.91 15.54 -17.27
CA LEU A 381 -5.91 15.05 -18.63
C LEU A 381 -7.03 14.02 -18.84
N TYR A 382 -7.71 14.07 -19.97
CA TYR A 382 -8.67 13.04 -20.35
C TYR A 382 -7.98 11.69 -20.60
N PRO A 383 -8.72 10.57 -20.49
CA PRO A 383 -8.18 9.25 -20.84
C PRO A 383 -7.59 9.26 -22.27
N GLY A 384 -6.30 8.95 -22.36
CA GLY A 384 -5.56 8.95 -23.64
C GLY A 384 -4.81 10.24 -23.97
N GLU A 385 -5.15 11.36 -23.34
CA GLU A 385 -4.30 12.56 -23.40
C GLU A 385 -2.98 12.35 -22.68
N ARG A 386 -1.95 13.05 -23.14
CA ARG A 386 -0.60 13.00 -22.58
C ARG A 386 0.03 14.38 -22.61
N ASN A 387 0.81 14.67 -21.58
CA ASN A 387 1.82 15.71 -21.59
C ASN A 387 3.20 15.02 -21.46
N THR A 388 4.26 15.79 -21.42
CA THR A 388 5.63 15.30 -21.43
C THR A 388 6.43 16.00 -20.34
N ALA A 389 7.14 15.24 -19.50
CA ALA A 389 8.21 15.78 -18.66
C ALA A 389 9.52 15.80 -19.43
N VAL A 390 10.18 16.95 -19.49
CA VAL A 390 11.46 17.15 -20.19
C VAL A 390 12.54 17.35 -19.14
N PHE A 391 13.52 16.45 -19.13
CA PHE A 391 14.68 16.51 -18.22
C PHE A 391 15.84 17.31 -18.83
N PRO A 392 16.79 17.84 -18.01
CA PRO A 392 17.92 18.62 -18.49
C PRO A 392 18.85 17.90 -19.48
N ASP A 393 18.90 16.54 -19.42
CA ASP A 393 19.65 15.71 -20.36
C ASP A 393 18.96 15.53 -21.73
N GLY A 394 17.79 16.17 -21.91
CA GLY A 394 16.97 16.08 -23.12
C GLY A 394 16.07 14.84 -23.17
N SER A 395 16.15 13.94 -22.22
CA SER A 395 15.24 12.79 -22.14
C SER A 395 13.83 13.23 -21.74
N LYS A 396 12.84 12.42 -22.13
CA LYS A 396 11.43 12.71 -21.93
C LYS A 396 10.74 11.54 -21.23
N ALA A 397 9.73 11.87 -20.43
CA ALA A 397 8.81 10.91 -19.81
C ALA A 397 7.36 11.30 -20.10
N ALA A 398 6.48 10.33 -20.28
CA ALA A 398 5.06 10.60 -20.49
C ALA A 398 4.36 10.97 -19.17
N ILE A 399 3.45 11.93 -19.25
CA ILE A 399 2.57 12.35 -18.15
C ILE A 399 1.14 12.00 -18.53
N GLN A 400 0.37 11.54 -17.54
CA GLN A 400 -1.06 11.27 -17.66
C GLN A 400 -1.81 11.73 -16.41
N ASP A 401 -3.11 11.86 -16.52
CA ASP A 401 -4.08 12.13 -15.45
C ASP A 401 -3.94 13.49 -14.76
N TYR A 402 -2.77 13.82 -14.16
CA TYR A 402 -2.60 14.98 -13.28
C TYR A 402 -1.37 15.81 -13.63
N CYS A 403 -1.55 17.12 -13.67
CA CYS A 403 -0.51 18.13 -13.89
C CYS A 403 -0.71 19.30 -12.93
N GLU A 404 0.02 19.36 -11.83
CA GLU A 404 0.04 20.54 -10.95
C GLU A 404 0.97 21.62 -11.50
N LEU A 405 0.55 22.87 -11.43
CA LEU A 405 1.35 24.02 -11.75
C LEU A 405 2.03 24.53 -10.50
N LEU A 406 3.37 24.51 -10.48
CA LEU A 406 4.16 24.88 -9.33
C LEU A 406 4.78 26.27 -9.45
N GLU A 407 4.68 27.04 -8.37
CA GLU A 407 5.62 28.09 -8.04
C GLU A 407 6.74 27.49 -7.18
N THR A 408 8.00 27.79 -7.51
CA THR A 408 9.17 27.29 -6.79
C THR A 408 9.85 28.41 -6.02
N ALA A 409 10.37 28.09 -4.82
CA ALA A 409 11.24 29.01 -4.10
C ALA A 409 12.59 29.16 -4.81
N ASP A 410 13.28 30.29 -4.61
CA ASP A 410 14.54 30.64 -5.30
C ASP A 410 15.65 29.58 -5.16
N ASN A 411 15.65 28.82 -4.07
CA ASN A 411 16.64 27.78 -3.76
C ASN A 411 16.13 26.36 -4.07
N THR A 412 15.11 26.23 -4.92
CA THR A 412 14.56 24.95 -5.36
C THR A 412 15.07 24.62 -6.75
N ASP A 413 15.73 23.49 -6.89
CA ASP A 413 16.22 22.99 -8.18
C ASP A 413 15.08 22.38 -8.99
N VAL A 414 14.96 22.75 -10.26
CA VAL A 414 14.00 22.17 -11.19
C VAL A 414 14.66 20.99 -11.91
N LEU A 415 14.16 19.79 -11.68
CA LEU A 415 14.68 18.53 -12.25
C LEU A 415 14.03 18.18 -13.60
N ALA A 416 12.80 18.59 -13.83
CA ALA A 416 12.09 18.42 -15.10
C ALA A 416 11.01 19.49 -15.25
N THR A 417 10.67 19.80 -16.51
CA THR A 417 9.63 20.79 -16.87
C THR A 417 8.59 20.19 -17.79
N TYR A 418 7.37 20.76 -17.82
CA TYR A 418 6.35 20.40 -18.80
C TYR A 418 6.81 20.74 -20.23
N GLY A 419 6.60 19.82 -21.15
CA GLY A 419 6.98 19.97 -22.57
C GLY A 419 5.89 20.56 -23.45
N GLU A 420 4.64 20.50 -23.03
CA GLU A 420 3.48 20.83 -23.82
C GLU A 420 2.47 21.68 -23.05
N ASP A 421 1.41 22.16 -23.73
CA ASP A 421 0.34 22.99 -23.21
C ASP A 421 0.78 24.43 -22.85
N PHE A 422 -0.18 25.27 -22.36
CA PHE A 422 0.06 26.67 -21.97
C PHE A 422 1.04 26.80 -20.79
N TYR A 423 1.16 25.75 -19.98
CA TYR A 423 2.10 25.67 -18.85
C TYR A 423 3.45 25.01 -19.21
N LYS A 424 3.76 24.89 -20.49
CA LYS A 424 5.09 24.45 -20.95
C LYS A 424 6.20 25.25 -20.28
N GLY A 425 7.18 24.55 -19.71
CA GLY A 425 8.30 25.14 -18.98
C GLY A 425 8.10 25.29 -17.47
N TYR A 426 6.88 25.12 -16.95
CA TYR A 426 6.67 24.99 -15.51
C TYR A 426 7.31 23.72 -14.96
N ALA A 427 7.68 23.74 -13.66
CA ALA A 427 8.32 22.62 -13.00
C ALA A 427 7.38 21.40 -12.88
N VAL A 428 7.88 20.21 -13.26
CA VAL A 428 7.23 18.90 -13.07
C VAL A 428 7.83 18.15 -11.90
N ALA A 429 9.16 18.22 -11.74
CA ALA A 429 9.87 17.59 -10.64
C ALA A 429 10.88 18.58 -10.08
N THR A 430 10.98 18.64 -8.75
CA THR A 430 11.87 19.57 -8.05
C THR A 430 12.66 18.85 -6.97
N HIS A 431 13.76 19.50 -6.54
CA HIS A 431 14.56 19.13 -5.40
C HIS A 431 14.81 20.38 -4.54
N HIS A 432 14.60 20.25 -3.24
CA HIS A 432 14.84 21.29 -2.28
C HIS A 432 15.67 20.76 -1.10
N ALA A 433 16.75 21.43 -0.76
CA ALA A 433 17.53 21.13 0.43
C ALA A 433 16.90 21.82 1.64
N PHE A 434 16.53 21.04 2.67
CA PHE A 434 15.90 21.57 3.87
C PHE A 434 16.59 21.02 5.13
N GLY A 435 17.14 21.91 5.95
CA GLY A 435 17.93 21.51 7.11
C GLY A 435 19.15 20.69 6.70
N LYS A 436 19.25 19.44 7.15
CA LYS A 436 20.31 18.50 6.77
C LYS A 436 19.87 17.50 5.70
N GLY A 437 18.60 17.50 5.32
CA GLY A 437 17.99 16.52 4.43
C GLY A 437 17.51 17.12 3.13
N HIS A 438 16.69 16.35 2.42
CA HIS A 438 16.29 16.65 1.04
C HIS A 438 14.81 16.37 0.83
N ALA A 439 14.15 17.23 0.07
CA ALA A 439 12.76 17.08 -0.33
C ALA A 439 12.64 17.09 -1.86
N TYR A 440 11.99 16.07 -2.39
CA TYR A 440 11.67 15.95 -3.82
C TYR A 440 10.17 16.07 -4.01
N TYR A 441 9.72 16.84 -4.98
CA TYR A 441 8.31 16.96 -5.32
C TYR A 441 8.06 16.59 -6.77
N VAL A 442 7.04 15.76 -7.02
CA VAL A 442 6.64 15.29 -8.35
C VAL A 442 5.23 15.81 -8.62
N ALA A 443 5.11 16.84 -9.45
CA ALA A 443 3.88 17.58 -9.72
C ALA A 443 2.93 16.89 -10.71
N ALA A 444 3.34 15.77 -11.30
CA ALA A 444 2.58 15.10 -12.34
C ALA A 444 2.66 13.57 -12.23
N ARG A 445 1.64 12.88 -12.72
CA ARG A 445 1.69 11.43 -12.84
C ARG A 445 2.54 11.02 -14.05
N MET A 446 3.84 10.90 -13.81
CA MET A 446 4.80 10.42 -14.81
C MET A 446 4.74 8.90 -14.99
N ASP A 447 5.21 8.43 -16.13
CA ASP A 447 5.48 7.02 -16.39
C ASP A 447 6.62 6.47 -15.51
N ALA A 448 6.90 5.16 -15.64
CA ALA A 448 7.93 4.49 -14.84
C ALA A 448 9.33 5.07 -15.04
N ASP A 449 9.67 5.50 -16.27
CA ASP A 449 11.00 6.02 -16.60
C ASP A 449 11.23 7.41 -15.98
N GLY A 450 10.20 8.26 -16.00
CA GLY A 450 10.23 9.57 -15.36
C GLY A 450 10.38 9.45 -13.83
N ASN A 451 9.55 8.62 -13.22
CA ASN A 451 9.65 8.36 -11.78
C ASN A 451 11.00 7.75 -11.40
N ALA A 452 11.55 6.82 -12.21
CA ALA A 452 12.84 6.19 -11.93
C ALA A 452 14.00 7.20 -11.79
N LYS A 453 13.99 8.29 -12.60
CA LYS A 453 15.01 9.33 -12.49
C LYS A 453 14.98 10.06 -11.16
N VAL A 454 13.79 10.47 -10.72
CA VAL A 454 13.61 11.18 -9.44
C VAL A 454 13.92 10.24 -8.27
N PHE A 455 13.39 9.03 -8.29
CA PHE A 455 13.57 8.06 -7.19
C PHE A 455 15.02 7.63 -7.04
N ARG A 456 15.73 7.33 -8.13
CA ARG A 456 17.16 7.00 -8.08
C ARG A 456 17.99 8.15 -7.51
N ALA A 457 17.70 9.39 -7.91
CA ALA A 457 18.39 10.55 -7.36
C ALA A 457 18.15 10.70 -5.85
N ALA A 458 16.90 10.57 -5.41
CA ALA A 458 16.52 10.64 -4.00
C ALA A 458 17.15 9.52 -3.17
N MET A 459 17.13 8.26 -3.65
CA MET A 459 17.75 7.11 -2.98
C MET A 459 19.28 7.26 -2.87
N ALA A 460 19.93 7.72 -3.94
CA ALA A 460 21.37 7.97 -3.94
C ALA A 460 21.74 9.07 -2.93
N GLN A 461 20.96 10.17 -2.91
CA GLN A 461 21.17 11.28 -1.98
C GLN A 461 20.98 10.84 -0.52
N ALA A 462 20.02 9.97 -0.25
CA ALA A 462 19.75 9.41 1.08
C ALA A 462 20.79 8.34 1.51
N GLY A 463 21.69 7.92 0.62
CA GLY A 463 22.65 6.84 0.89
C GLY A 463 21.98 5.48 1.12
N CYS A 464 20.91 5.18 0.38
CA CYS A 464 20.28 3.86 0.40
C CYS A 464 21.15 2.81 -0.28
N THR A 465 21.05 1.57 0.19
CA THR A 465 21.75 0.42 -0.40
C THR A 465 20.98 -0.04 -1.63
N MET A 466 21.33 0.54 -2.80
CA MET A 466 20.66 0.21 -4.06
C MET A 466 21.28 -1.00 -4.75
N GLN A 467 20.44 -1.72 -5.52
CA GLN A 467 20.87 -2.79 -6.42
C GLN A 467 20.46 -2.50 -7.86
N THR A 468 21.23 -3.02 -8.81
CA THR A 468 20.87 -3.02 -10.22
C THR A 468 20.18 -4.34 -10.54
N LEU A 469 18.89 -4.28 -10.81
CA LEU A 469 18.05 -5.43 -11.10
C LEU A 469 17.63 -5.42 -12.58
N PRO A 470 17.59 -6.59 -13.25
CA PRO A 470 16.93 -6.70 -14.56
C PRO A 470 15.43 -6.44 -14.46
N ASP A 471 14.83 -5.91 -15.51
CA ASP A 471 13.39 -5.71 -15.55
C ASP A 471 12.62 -7.01 -15.28
N GLY A 472 11.63 -6.92 -14.40
CA GLY A 472 10.80 -8.04 -13.97
C GLY A 472 11.45 -8.94 -12.93
N VAL A 473 12.54 -8.51 -12.30
CA VAL A 473 13.07 -9.14 -11.10
C VAL A 473 12.75 -8.28 -9.88
N GLU A 474 12.09 -8.89 -8.91
CA GLU A 474 11.90 -8.29 -7.58
C GLU A 474 13.02 -8.69 -6.64
N TYR A 475 13.39 -7.77 -5.77
CA TYR A 475 14.35 -8.02 -4.69
C TYR A 475 13.73 -7.67 -3.35
N HIS A 476 13.91 -8.57 -2.38
CA HIS A 476 13.52 -8.37 -0.98
C HIS A 476 14.62 -8.84 -0.06
N CYS A 477 14.68 -8.26 1.13
CA CYS A 477 15.70 -8.60 2.11
C CYS A 477 15.06 -8.75 3.50
N ARG A 478 15.33 -9.91 4.14
CA ARG A 478 14.96 -10.15 5.54
C ARG A 478 16.21 -10.36 6.37
N GLU A 479 16.16 -10.07 7.66
CA GLU A 479 17.28 -10.34 8.56
C GLU A 479 16.83 -10.78 9.95
N ASP A 480 17.69 -11.55 10.61
CA ASP A 480 17.63 -11.86 12.03
C ASP A 480 19.02 -11.68 12.67
N GLU A 481 19.19 -12.15 13.89
CA GLU A 481 20.49 -12.08 14.59
C GLU A 481 21.58 -12.93 13.91
N ARG A 482 21.23 -13.99 13.17
CA ARG A 482 22.13 -14.99 12.58
C ARG A 482 22.54 -14.65 11.16
N ALA A 483 21.62 -14.12 10.33
CA ALA A 483 21.83 -14.02 8.91
C ALA A 483 21.03 -12.88 8.27
N VAL A 484 21.45 -12.54 7.06
CA VAL A 484 20.71 -11.71 6.10
C VAL A 484 20.25 -12.62 4.96
N TYR A 485 18.99 -12.56 4.61
CA TYR A 485 18.34 -13.37 3.57
C TYR A 485 17.97 -12.50 2.38
N HIS A 486 18.59 -12.73 1.24
CA HIS A 486 18.38 -11.99 0.01
C HIS A 486 17.51 -12.80 -0.94
N PHE A 487 16.34 -12.27 -1.30
CA PHE A 487 15.40 -12.90 -2.22
C PHE A 487 15.42 -12.20 -3.57
N TYR A 488 15.55 -13.00 -4.63
CA TYR A 488 15.47 -12.55 -6.02
C TYR A 488 14.37 -13.36 -6.72
N LEU A 489 13.34 -12.68 -7.22
CA LEU A 489 12.14 -13.29 -7.78
C LEU A 489 11.99 -12.87 -9.25
N ASN A 490 12.10 -13.79 -10.19
CA ASN A 490 11.85 -13.52 -11.60
C ASN A 490 10.36 -13.65 -11.90
N THR A 491 9.69 -12.52 -12.10
CA THR A 491 8.25 -12.44 -12.37
C THR A 491 7.90 -12.60 -13.85
N THR A 492 8.90 -12.91 -14.71
CA THR A 492 8.77 -12.99 -16.16
C THR A 492 8.81 -14.43 -16.70
N GLU A 493 8.45 -14.57 -17.98
CA GLU A 493 8.52 -15.85 -18.70
C GLU A 493 9.91 -16.14 -19.32
N THR A 494 10.87 -15.22 -19.17
CA THR A 494 12.22 -15.34 -19.72
C THR A 494 13.25 -15.45 -18.62
N ASP A 495 14.36 -16.12 -18.90
CA ASP A 495 15.47 -16.22 -17.96
C ASP A 495 16.06 -14.84 -17.64
N LYS A 496 16.43 -14.64 -16.37
CA LYS A 496 17.05 -13.42 -15.86
C LYS A 496 18.31 -13.74 -15.09
N THR A 497 19.40 -13.06 -15.37
CA THR A 497 20.63 -13.18 -14.60
C THR A 497 20.75 -12.02 -13.63
N VAL A 498 20.97 -12.31 -12.35
CA VAL A 498 21.07 -11.35 -11.26
C VAL A 498 22.40 -11.50 -10.54
N ALA A 499 22.98 -10.37 -10.13
CA ALA A 499 24.11 -10.36 -9.23
C ALA A 499 23.64 -10.76 -7.81
N VAL A 500 24.38 -11.64 -7.15
CA VAL A 500 24.04 -12.14 -5.80
C VAL A 500 25.25 -12.08 -4.88
N PRO A 501 25.06 -11.90 -3.56
CA PRO A 501 26.12 -12.06 -2.59
C PRO A 501 26.59 -13.53 -2.55
N THR A 502 27.77 -13.76 -2.00
CA THR A 502 28.23 -15.13 -1.71
C THR A 502 27.48 -15.68 -0.50
N GLY A 503 26.82 -16.83 -0.66
CA GLY A 503 26.03 -17.45 0.40
C GLY A 503 25.42 -18.77 -0.02
N ALA A 504 24.58 -19.35 0.81
CA ALA A 504 23.84 -20.57 0.51
C ALA A 504 22.48 -20.20 -0.11
N ASP A 505 22.17 -20.70 -1.31
CA ASP A 505 20.82 -20.62 -1.85
C ASP A 505 19.95 -21.69 -1.15
N LEU A 506 19.06 -21.24 -0.30
CA LEU A 506 18.18 -22.10 0.51
C LEU A 506 17.26 -22.99 -0.34
N LEU A 507 16.85 -22.51 -1.53
CA LEU A 507 15.94 -23.27 -2.41
C LEU A 507 16.63 -24.46 -3.10
N THR A 508 17.94 -24.39 -3.32
CA THR A 508 18.71 -25.45 -4.00
C THR A 508 19.72 -26.17 -3.10
N GLY A 509 20.01 -25.60 -1.93
CA GLY A 509 21.08 -26.08 -1.02
C GLY A 509 22.51 -25.88 -1.53
N LYS A 510 22.70 -25.09 -2.61
CA LYS A 510 23.99 -24.84 -3.23
C LYS A 510 24.60 -23.53 -2.78
N THR A 511 25.92 -23.47 -2.67
CA THR A 511 26.62 -22.20 -2.55
C THR A 511 26.55 -21.44 -3.86
N VAL A 512 26.16 -20.17 -3.80
CA VAL A 512 26.13 -19.25 -4.95
C VAL A 512 27.05 -18.06 -4.70
N SER A 513 27.53 -17.47 -5.77
CA SER A 513 28.38 -16.26 -5.72
C SER A 513 28.34 -15.53 -7.06
N ARG A 514 28.50 -14.22 -7.03
CA ARG A 514 28.54 -13.31 -8.17
C ARG A 514 27.22 -13.21 -8.93
N GLU A 515 26.79 -14.27 -9.61
CA GLU A 515 25.60 -14.26 -10.48
C GLU A 515 24.84 -15.59 -10.38
N VAL A 516 23.51 -15.47 -10.53
CA VAL A 516 22.58 -16.60 -10.64
C VAL A 516 21.61 -16.32 -11.80
N THR A 517 21.35 -17.35 -12.62
CA THR A 517 20.30 -17.28 -13.64
C THR A 517 19.02 -17.88 -13.08
N LEU A 518 18.00 -17.06 -13.00
CA LEU A 518 16.65 -17.41 -12.60
C LEU A 518 15.84 -17.77 -13.84
N GLY A 519 15.39 -19.01 -13.95
CA GLY A 519 14.48 -19.44 -15.02
C GLY A 519 13.12 -18.75 -14.93
N ARG A 520 12.23 -19.05 -15.87
CA ARG A 520 10.84 -18.59 -15.90
C ARG A 520 10.18 -18.78 -14.53
N TYR A 521 9.63 -17.69 -13.95
CA TYR A 521 9.02 -17.69 -12.61
C TYR A 521 9.90 -18.34 -11.53
N GLY A 522 11.21 -18.26 -11.73
CA GLY A 522 12.22 -18.80 -10.82
C GLY A 522 12.56 -17.82 -9.70
N ALA A 523 13.17 -18.36 -8.65
CA ALA A 523 13.62 -17.57 -7.51
C ALA A 523 14.93 -18.13 -6.97
N CYS A 524 15.66 -17.28 -6.24
CA CYS A 524 16.82 -17.62 -5.43
C CYS A 524 16.68 -16.95 -4.06
N ALA A 525 17.01 -17.66 -2.98
CA ALA A 525 16.99 -17.15 -1.61
C ALA A 525 18.36 -17.38 -0.97
N VAL A 526 19.20 -16.33 -0.95
CA VAL A 526 20.59 -16.42 -0.50
C VAL A 526 20.72 -16.06 0.96
N GLU A 527 21.13 -17.02 1.78
CA GLU A 527 21.48 -16.81 3.18
C GLU A 527 22.95 -16.37 3.27
N VAL A 528 23.17 -15.22 3.91
CA VAL A 528 24.49 -14.68 4.25
C VAL A 528 24.61 -14.61 5.77
N VAL A 529 25.37 -15.51 6.35
CA VAL A 529 25.61 -15.59 7.81
C VAL A 529 26.41 -14.36 8.25
N LYS A 530 25.98 -13.72 9.37
CA LYS A 530 26.64 -12.53 9.97
C LYS A 530 27.96 -12.86 10.65
#